data_a47fecc537b652686ddd5dea1745301d
#
_entry.id   a47fecc537b652686ddd5dea1745301d
#
_cell.length_a   1.000
_cell.length_b   1.000
_cell.length_c   1.000
_cell.angle_alpha   90.00
_cell.angle_beta   90.00
_cell.angle_gamma   90.00
#
_symmetry.space_group_name_H-M   'P 1'
#
loop_
_entity.id
_entity.type
_entity.pdbx_description
1 polymer ?
#
loop_
_entity_poly.entity_id
_entity_poly.type
_entity_poly.pdbx_seq_one_letter_code
_entity_poly.pdbx_strand_id
1 'polypeptide(L)'
;MMNKINILFFAILASALLFTGCSMPEEEKKDALKILEIREDLSNKGQTNKLAVIMTDNFPNKKEYLDQLKYRHFYFTEYDYAINSINFTTYNPLTKKAEALIDFDLAFKTPEDPAATLLLGRLEKVTLLKEKIGWKIDNIEEVKDSGRKIAPQLLHDIFYPLDTRKTALSNKDFQLFESVIHADFASREELLSDFKENAEVFSDINYSLKGRKLLSVSTDEKNAEVIQYFDLAFKTKEGGISEKLENQQEVISLKKTDDGIWKIVGGLR
;
A
#
# COMPACT_ATOMS: atom_id res chain seq x y z
N MET A 1 1.14 -44.37 -46.90
CA MET A 1 1.64 -44.58 -45.50
C MET A 1 2.07 -43.27 -44.94
N MET A 2 1.22 -42.53 -44.30
CA MET A 2 1.62 -41.31 -43.57
C MET A 2 2.36 -41.72 -42.31
N ASN A 3 3.58 -41.20 -42.16
CA ASN A 3 4.52 -41.56 -41.08
C ASN A 3 3.91 -41.15 -39.71
N LYS A 4 3.74 -42.13 -38.82
CA LYS A 4 3.30 -41.92 -37.42
C LYS A 4 4.13 -40.86 -36.67
N ILE A 5 5.34 -40.55 -37.15
CA ILE A 5 6.23 -39.49 -36.61
C ILE A 5 5.66 -38.07 -36.86
N ASN A 6 5.03 -37.84 -38.00
CA ASN A 6 4.45 -36.49 -38.29
C ASN A 6 3.21 -36.16 -37.46
N ILE A 7 2.43 -37.17 -37.05
CA ILE A 7 1.26 -36.96 -36.20
C ILE A 7 1.68 -36.64 -34.77
N LEU A 8 2.77 -37.28 -34.26
CA LEU A 8 3.28 -36.99 -32.93
C LEU A 8 3.89 -35.60 -32.82
N PHE A 9 4.57 -35.14 -33.88
CA PHE A 9 5.16 -33.78 -33.94
C PHE A 9 4.08 -32.70 -34.00
N PHE A 10 2.98 -32.93 -34.72
CA PHE A 10 1.84 -32.00 -34.77
C PHE A 10 1.08 -31.97 -33.43
N ALA A 11 0.96 -33.09 -32.72
CA ALA A 11 0.32 -33.13 -31.42
C ALA A 11 1.15 -32.43 -30.33
N ILE A 12 2.49 -32.54 -30.39
CA ILE A 12 3.40 -31.85 -29.46
C ILE A 12 3.44 -30.33 -29.78
N LEU A 13 3.43 -29.92 -31.04
CA LEU A 13 3.34 -28.51 -31.41
C LEU A 13 1.99 -27.89 -31.03
N ALA A 14 0.89 -28.60 -31.19
CA ALA A 14 -0.43 -28.15 -30.77
C ALA A 14 -0.58 -28.06 -29.25
N SER A 15 0.05 -28.99 -28.49
CA SER A 15 0.07 -28.89 -27.02
C SER A 15 1.01 -27.80 -26.48
N ALA A 16 2.13 -27.50 -27.18
CA ALA A 16 3.01 -26.40 -26.81
C ALA A 16 2.36 -25.02 -27.07
N LEU A 17 1.48 -24.90 -28.07
CA LEU A 17 0.71 -23.68 -28.34
C LEU A 17 -0.45 -23.44 -27.37
N LEU A 18 -0.85 -24.48 -26.61
CA LEU A 18 -1.91 -24.34 -25.60
C LEU A 18 -1.39 -23.86 -24.22
N PHE A 19 -0.08 -23.82 -24.03
CA PHE A 19 0.53 -23.39 -22.76
C PHE A 19 1.27 -22.05 -22.81
N THR A 20 1.36 -21.38 -23.95
CA THR A 20 1.71 -19.97 -23.97
C THR A 20 0.46 -19.20 -23.61
N GLY A 21 0.25 -18.91 -22.34
CA GLY A 21 -0.77 -17.98 -21.91
C GLY A 21 -0.61 -16.69 -22.74
N CYS A 22 -1.58 -16.41 -23.63
CA CYS A 22 -1.53 -15.19 -24.42
C CYS A 22 -1.42 -14.03 -23.44
N SER A 23 -0.33 -13.27 -23.54
CA SER A 23 -0.22 -12.03 -22.77
C SER A 23 -1.39 -11.13 -23.16
N MET A 24 -2.01 -10.53 -22.17
CA MET A 24 -3.09 -9.58 -22.40
C MET A 24 -2.57 -8.40 -23.19
N PRO A 25 -3.24 -7.98 -24.30
CA PRO A 25 -2.82 -6.77 -25.04
C PRO A 25 -2.78 -5.55 -24.13
N GLU A 26 -1.82 -4.65 -24.32
CA GLU A 26 -1.61 -3.50 -23.42
C GLU A 26 -2.83 -2.57 -23.32
N GLU A 27 -3.58 -2.35 -24.41
CA GLU A 27 -4.83 -1.57 -24.36
C GLU A 27 -5.89 -2.26 -23.49
N GLU A 28 -6.06 -3.57 -23.66
CA GLU A 28 -7.00 -4.37 -22.86
C GLU A 28 -6.61 -4.37 -21.38
N LYS A 29 -5.32 -4.47 -21.10
CA LYS A 29 -4.76 -4.42 -19.76
C LYS A 29 -5.02 -3.07 -19.10
N LYS A 30 -4.80 -1.96 -19.83
CA LYS A 30 -5.06 -0.60 -19.34
C LYS A 30 -6.54 -0.39 -18.97
N ASP A 31 -7.45 -0.86 -19.83
CA ASP A 31 -8.88 -0.75 -19.57
C ASP A 31 -9.30 -1.61 -18.36
N ALA A 32 -8.74 -2.83 -18.23
CA ALA A 32 -8.99 -3.70 -17.10
C ALA A 32 -8.43 -3.13 -15.78
N LEU A 33 -7.22 -2.55 -15.79
CA LEU A 33 -6.63 -1.85 -14.64
C LEU A 33 -7.54 -0.73 -14.14
N LYS A 34 -8.09 0.08 -15.05
CA LYS A 34 -9.00 1.17 -14.72
C LYS A 34 -10.24 0.71 -13.95
N ILE A 35 -10.79 -0.47 -14.27
CA ILE A 35 -11.93 -1.02 -13.51
C ILE A 35 -11.54 -1.41 -12.09
N LEU A 36 -10.31 -1.90 -11.89
CA LEU A 36 -9.80 -2.24 -10.55
C LEU A 36 -9.53 -0.99 -9.71
N GLU A 37 -8.98 0.07 -10.31
CA GLU A 37 -8.83 1.39 -9.66
C GLU A 37 -10.19 2.00 -9.28
N ILE A 38 -11.17 1.93 -10.18
CA ILE A 38 -12.55 2.37 -9.89
C ILE A 38 -13.14 1.56 -8.73
N ARG A 39 -12.90 0.25 -8.68
CA ARG A 39 -13.36 -0.62 -7.58
C ARG A 39 -12.77 -0.17 -6.24
N GLU A 40 -11.46 0.10 -6.19
CA GLU A 40 -10.78 0.61 -4.99
C GLU A 40 -11.46 1.89 -4.48
N ASP A 41 -11.61 2.89 -5.35
CA ASP A 41 -12.24 4.17 -5.01
C ASP A 41 -13.69 4.00 -4.53
N LEU A 42 -14.49 3.18 -5.23
CA LEU A 42 -15.89 2.93 -4.87
C LEU A 42 -16.02 2.13 -3.56
N SER A 43 -15.08 1.18 -3.32
CA SER A 43 -15.03 0.42 -2.07
C SER A 43 -14.71 1.32 -0.89
N ASN A 44 -13.72 2.20 -1.02
CA ASN A 44 -13.33 3.15 0.04
C ASN A 44 -14.42 4.21 0.33
N LYS A 45 -15.24 4.54 -0.66
CA LYS A 45 -16.37 5.47 -0.51
C LYS A 45 -17.69 4.80 -0.09
N GLY A 46 -17.72 3.47 0.05
CA GLY A 46 -18.96 2.73 0.34
C GLY A 46 -20.04 2.85 -0.74
N GLN A 47 -19.66 3.18 -1.99
CA GLN A 47 -20.60 3.44 -3.08
C GLN A 47 -21.06 2.13 -3.75
N THR A 48 -21.74 1.27 -2.98
CA THR A 48 -22.13 -0.08 -3.40
C THR A 48 -23.03 -0.10 -4.65
N ASN A 49 -23.89 0.90 -4.86
CA ASN A 49 -24.74 0.98 -6.06
C ASN A 49 -23.88 1.17 -7.33
N LYS A 50 -22.85 2.01 -7.28
CA LYS A 50 -21.93 2.21 -8.41
C LYS A 50 -21.02 0.99 -8.60
N LEU A 51 -20.58 0.37 -7.50
CA LEU A 51 -19.81 -0.86 -7.55
C LEU A 51 -20.60 -1.98 -8.25
N ALA A 52 -21.92 -2.09 -8.01
CA ALA A 52 -22.79 -3.05 -8.67
C ALA A 52 -22.81 -2.90 -10.20
N VAL A 53 -22.60 -1.70 -10.75
CA VAL A 53 -22.57 -1.42 -12.20
C VAL A 53 -21.33 -1.99 -12.88
N ILE A 54 -20.19 -1.96 -12.20
CA ILE A 54 -18.94 -2.51 -12.71
C ILE A 54 -18.76 -4.00 -12.45
N MET A 55 -19.74 -4.66 -11.85
CA MET A 55 -19.80 -6.12 -11.67
C MET A 55 -20.74 -6.73 -12.70
N THR A 56 -20.43 -7.97 -13.16
CA THR A 56 -21.32 -8.70 -14.07
C THR A 56 -22.62 -9.08 -13.37
N ASP A 57 -23.65 -9.41 -14.15
CA ASP A 57 -24.91 -9.92 -13.59
C ASP A 57 -24.73 -11.34 -13.00
N ASN A 58 -23.73 -12.08 -13.48
CA ASN A 58 -23.41 -13.42 -13.02
C ASN A 58 -22.42 -13.45 -11.85
N PHE A 59 -22.04 -12.29 -11.28
CA PHE A 59 -21.11 -12.24 -10.15
C PHE A 59 -21.66 -13.09 -8.98
N PRO A 60 -20.89 -14.07 -8.47
CA PRO A 60 -21.33 -14.97 -7.41
C PRO A 60 -21.71 -14.20 -6.14
N ASN A 61 -22.91 -14.47 -5.62
CA ASN A 61 -23.41 -13.83 -4.38
C ASN A 61 -23.31 -12.30 -4.39
N LYS A 62 -23.51 -11.66 -5.56
CA LYS A 62 -23.36 -10.21 -5.77
C LYS A 62 -24.04 -9.38 -4.68
N LYS A 63 -25.29 -9.74 -4.35
CA LYS A 63 -26.05 -9.02 -3.31
C LYS A 63 -25.37 -9.12 -1.96
N GLU A 64 -24.98 -10.33 -1.55
CA GLU A 64 -24.33 -10.56 -0.26
C GLU A 64 -22.99 -9.80 -0.16
N TYR A 65 -22.17 -9.82 -1.21
CA TYR A 65 -20.92 -9.06 -1.28
C TYR A 65 -21.15 -7.56 -1.08
N LEU A 66 -22.14 -6.99 -1.77
CA LEU A 66 -22.47 -5.56 -1.66
C LEU A 66 -23.06 -5.20 -0.29
N ASP A 67 -23.89 -6.08 0.28
CA ASP A 67 -24.46 -5.90 1.63
C ASP A 67 -23.35 -5.98 2.70
N GLN A 68 -22.37 -6.88 2.56
CA GLN A 68 -21.22 -6.96 3.45
C GLN A 68 -20.36 -5.69 3.38
N LEU A 69 -20.10 -5.15 2.19
CA LEU A 69 -19.37 -3.91 2.05
C LEU A 69 -20.12 -2.73 2.67
N LYS A 70 -21.44 -2.65 2.45
CA LYS A 70 -22.28 -1.63 3.09
C LYS A 70 -22.26 -1.75 4.61
N TYR A 71 -22.30 -2.98 5.14
CA TYR A 71 -22.20 -3.22 6.58
C TYR A 71 -20.84 -2.78 7.14
N ARG A 72 -19.73 -3.05 6.44
CA ARG A 72 -18.40 -2.59 6.85
C ARG A 72 -18.36 -1.07 7.00
N HIS A 73 -18.88 -0.32 6.03
CA HIS A 73 -18.95 1.13 6.10
C HIS A 73 -19.92 1.68 7.19
N PHE A 74 -20.90 0.89 7.56
CA PHE A 74 -21.79 1.24 8.67
C PHE A 74 -21.13 0.98 10.04
N TYR A 75 -20.39 -0.13 10.16
CA TYR A 75 -19.81 -0.59 11.41
C TYR A 75 -18.45 0.04 11.71
N PHE A 76 -17.58 0.15 10.70
CA PHE A 76 -16.25 0.74 10.90
C PHE A 76 -16.34 2.26 10.87
N THR A 77 -15.68 2.92 11.83
CA THR A 77 -15.55 4.39 11.84
C THR A 77 -14.59 4.90 10.80
N GLU A 78 -13.61 4.08 10.44
CA GLU A 78 -12.70 4.29 9.30
C GLU A 78 -12.54 2.95 8.58
N TYR A 79 -12.46 3.00 7.26
CA TYR A 79 -12.22 1.84 6.40
C TYR A 79 -11.43 2.29 5.17
N ASP A 80 -10.26 1.69 4.97
CA ASP A 80 -9.36 1.97 3.86
C ASP A 80 -8.89 0.63 3.24
N TYR A 81 -9.14 0.48 1.95
CA TYR A 81 -8.71 -0.64 1.13
C TYR A 81 -7.73 -0.09 0.08
N ALA A 82 -6.47 -0.48 0.12
CA ALA A 82 -5.42 0.04 -0.74
C ALA A 82 -4.79 -1.07 -1.58
N ILE A 83 -4.87 -0.96 -2.90
CA ILE A 83 -4.21 -1.88 -3.84
C ILE A 83 -2.72 -1.53 -3.92
N ASN A 84 -1.85 -2.50 -3.58
CA ASN A 84 -0.40 -2.37 -3.66
C ASN A 84 0.11 -2.78 -5.04
N SER A 85 -0.40 -3.88 -5.59
CA SER A 85 -0.01 -4.36 -6.92
C SER A 85 -1.11 -5.19 -7.58
N ILE A 86 -1.10 -5.20 -8.90
CA ILE A 86 -2.00 -5.98 -9.76
C ILE A 86 -1.16 -6.77 -10.74
N ASN A 87 -1.26 -8.10 -10.70
CA ASN A 87 -0.58 -9.00 -11.61
C ASN A 87 -1.60 -9.81 -12.41
N PHE A 88 -1.73 -9.57 -13.72
CA PHE A 88 -2.56 -10.38 -14.60
C PHE A 88 -1.91 -11.74 -14.81
N THR A 89 -2.59 -12.80 -14.36
CA THR A 89 -2.08 -14.18 -14.39
C THR A 89 -2.54 -14.96 -15.61
N THR A 90 -3.73 -14.66 -16.11
CA THR A 90 -4.30 -15.34 -17.31
C THR A 90 -5.11 -14.36 -18.15
N TYR A 91 -5.13 -14.61 -19.47
CA TYR A 91 -6.02 -13.95 -20.41
C TYR A 91 -6.47 -14.91 -21.50
N ASN A 92 -7.77 -14.98 -21.71
CA ASN A 92 -8.36 -15.77 -22.80
C ASN A 92 -9.01 -14.83 -23.84
N PRO A 93 -8.40 -14.69 -25.03
CA PRO A 93 -8.90 -13.78 -26.07
C PRO A 93 -10.22 -14.20 -26.69
N LEU A 94 -10.58 -15.49 -26.63
CA LEU A 94 -11.83 -16.00 -27.18
C LEU A 94 -13.02 -15.69 -26.28
N THR A 95 -12.87 -15.92 -25.00
CA THR A 95 -13.91 -15.66 -23.98
C THR A 95 -13.88 -14.24 -23.46
N LYS A 96 -12.82 -13.47 -23.79
CA LYS A 96 -12.57 -12.13 -23.26
C LYS A 96 -12.54 -12.10 -21.72
N LYS A 97 -11.95 -13.14 -21.14
CA LYS A 97 -11.83 -13.33 -19.69
C LYS A 97 -10.37 -13.14 -19.28
N ALA A 98 -10.13 -12.39 -18.21
CA ALA A 98 -8.83 -12.21 -17.58
C ALA A 98 -8.89 -12.54 -16.09
N GLU A 99 -7.77 -13.02 -15.54
CA GLU A 99 -7.62 -13.19 -14.10
C GLU A 99 -6.43 -12.33 -13.62
N ALA A 100 -6.60 -11.66 -12.52
CA ALA A 100 -5.58 -10.89 -11.85
C ALA A 100 -5.43 -11.34 -10.39
N LEU A 101 -4.19 -11.43 -9.92
CA LEU A 101 -3.87 -11.52 -8.51
C LEU A 101 -3.58 -10.11 -8.02
N ILE A 102 -4.31 -9.68 -7.01
CA ILE A 102 -4.22 -8.35 -6.41
C ILE A 102 -3.63 -8.50 -5.01
N ASP A 103 -2.56 -7.77 -4.75
CA ASP A 103 -2.02 -7.55 -3.42
C ASP A 103 -2.61 -6.24 -2.87
N PHE A 104 -3.17 -6.29 -1.67
CA PHE A 104 -3.80 -5.13 -1.04
C PHE A 104 -3.59 -5.10 0.47
N ASP A 105 -3.65 -3.92 1.02
CA ASP A 105 -3.73 -3.67 2.45
C ASP A 105 -5.15 -3.26 2.83
N LEU A 106 -5.52 -3.55 4.07
CA LEU A 106 -6.79 -3.15 4.64
C LEU A 106 -6.55 -2.52 6.00
N ALA A 107 -7.00 -1.28 6.19
CA ALA A 107 -7.01 -0.60 7.47
C ALA A 107 -8.45 -0.30 7.90
N PHE A 108 -8.76 -0.50 9.17
CA PHE A 108 -10.09 -0.17 9.71
C PHE A 108 -10.04 0.13 11.20
N LYS A 109 -11.02 0.90 11.68
CA LYS A 109 -11.28 1.16 13.10
C LYS A 109 -12.69 0.72 13.45
N THR A 110 -12.89 0.22 14.66
CA THR A 110 -14.22 -0.08 15.19
C THR A 110 -14.63 0.98 16.22
N PRO A 111 -15.94 1.12 16.52
CA PRO A 111 -16.38 2.03 17.58
C PRO A 111 -15.81 1.67 18.97
N GLU A 112 -15.58 0.37 19.21
CA GLU A 112 -15.08 -0.16 20.48
C GLU A 112 -13.57 0.00 20.62
N ASP A 113 -12.84 -0.02 19.49
CA ASP A 113 -11.38 0.13 19.45
C ASP A 113 -11.02 1.22 18.45
N PRO A 114 -10.73 2.44 18.92
CA PRO A 114 -10.32 3.55 18.07
C PRO A 114 -8.92 3.38 17.46
N ALA A 115 -8.15 2.38 17.94
CA ALA A 115 -6.87 2.05 17.35
C ALA A 115 -7.06 1.34 16.00
N ALA A 116 -6.33 1.78 14.97
CA ALA A 116 -6.44 1.18 13.65
C ALA A 116 -5.95 -0.28 13.66
N THR A 117 -6.77 -1.18 13.12
CA THR A 117 -6.34 -2.53 12.75
C THR A 117 -5.84 -2.49 11.32
N LEU A 118 -4.66 -3.03 11.08
CA LEU A 118 -4.02 -3.08 9.77
C LEU A 118 -3.77 -4.54 9.36
N LEU A 119 -4.25 -4.89 8.16
CA LEU A 119 -3.99 -6.18 7.51
C LEU A 119 -3.16 -5.90 6.26
N LEU A 120 -1.89 -6.32 6.25
CA LEU A 120 -0.96 -6.06 5.16
C LEU A 120 -0.78 -7.28 4.27
N GLY A 121 -0.57 -7.03 2.96
CA GLY A 121 -0.20 -8.05 1.99
C GLY A 121 -1.28 -9.12 1.79
N ARG A 122 -2.55 -8.77 1.90
CA ARG A 122 -3.64 -9.69 1.58
C ARG A 122 -3.72 -9.90 0.08
N LEU A 123 -4.06 -11.09 -0.32
CA LEU A 123 -4.18 -11.45 -1.73
C LEU A 123 -5.63 -11.81 -2.06
N GLU A 124 -6.07 -11.32 -3.22
CA GLU A 124 -7.32 -11.75 -3.81
C GLU A 124 -7.14 -12.05 -5.30
N LYS A 125 -7.85 -13.06 -5.77
CA LYS A 125 -7.96 -13.39 -7.18
C LYS A 125 -9.21 -12.74 -7.74
N VAL A 126 -9.04 -11.84 -8.72
CA VAL A 126 -10.14 -11.17 -9.39
C VAL A 126 -10.27 -11.70 -10.80
N THR A 127 -11.47 -12.13 -11.16
CA THR A 127 -11.82 -12.50 -12.53
C THR A 127 -12.54 -11.33 -13.19
N LEU A 128 -12.10 -10.97 -14.38
CA LEU A 128 -12.65 -9.91 -15.20
C LEU A 128 -13.23 -10.49 -16.49
N LEU A 129 -14.36 -9.96 -16.93
CA LEU A 129 -15.02 -10.31 -18.20
C LEU A 129 -15.25 -9.05 -19.02
N LYS A 130 -14.85 -9.05 -20.30
CA LYS A 130 -15.13 -7.94 -21.21
C LYS A 130 -16.49 -8.13 -21.87
N GLU A 131 -17.42 -7.28 -21.52
CA GLU A 131 -18.74 -7.15 -22.14
C GLU A 131 -18.72 -6.11 -23.29
N LYS A 132 -19.86 -5.89 -23.95
CA LYS A 132 -19.99 -4.90 -25.03
C LYS A 132 -19.63 -3.47 -24.62
N ILE A 133 -19.88 -3.13 -23.36
CA ILE A 133 -19.67 -1.79 -22.80
C ILE A 133 -18.34 -1.63 -22.06
N GLY A 134 -17.49 -2.67 -22.00
CA GLY A 134 -16.19 -2.63 -21.33
C GLY A 134 -15.96 -3.80 -20.38
N TRP A 135 -14.86 -3.71 -19.64
CA TRP A 135 -14.52 -4.70 -18.63
C TRP A 135 -15.42 -4.59 -17.40
N LYS A 136 -15.75 -5.74 -16.83
CA LYS A 136 -16.49 -5.87 -15.56
C LYS A 136 -15.85 -6.92 -14.67
N ILE A 137 -16.08 -6.80 -13.38
CA ILE A 137 -15.65 -7.79 -12.38
C ILE A 137 -16.67 -8.94 -12.38
N ASP A 138 -16.18 -10.14 -12.68
CA ASP A 138 -17.00 -11.37 -12.78
C ASP A 138 -16.93 -12.21 -11.51
N ASN A 139 -15.79 -12.18 -10.78
CA ASN A 139 -15.63 -12.85 -9.50
C ASN A 139 -14.51 -12.21 -8.68
N ILE A 140 -14.59 -12.35 -7.36
CA ILE A 140 -13.55 -11.99 -6.40
C ILE A 140 -13.44 -13.12 -5.40
N GLU A 141 -12.25 -13.70 -5.28
CA GLU A 141 -11.94 -14.76 -4.32
C GLU A 141 -10.74 -14.33 -3.48
N GLU A 142 -10.94 -14.22 -2.18
CA GLU A 142 -9.83 -13.98 -1.26
C GLU A 142 -8.95 -15.23 -1.17
N VAL A 143 -7.63 -15.04 -1.27
CA VAL A 143 -6.65 -16.12 -1.05
C VAL A 143 -6.57 -16.36 0.46
N LYS A 144 -6.99 -17.54 0.91
CA LYS A 144 -6.98 -17.93 2.33
C LYS A 144 -5.56 -17.83 2.91
N ASP A 145 -5.48 -17.42 4.16
CA ASP A 145 -4.24 -17.29 4.92
C ASP A 145 -3.21 -16.31 4.31
N SER A 146 -3.66 -15.45 3.39
CA SER A 146 -2.84 -14.34 2.91
C SER A 146 -2.89 -13.15 3.89
N GLY A 147 -1.80 -12.40 3.89
CA GLY A 147 -1.68 -11.17 4.66
C GLY A 147 -1.33 -11.38 6.14
N ARG A 148 -0.99 -10.26 6.77
CA ARG A 148 -0.59 -10.20 8.17
C ARG A 148 -1.37 -9.11 8.90
N LYS A 149 -1.94 -9.47 10.03
CA LYS A 149 -2.56 -8.50 10.95
C LYS A 149 -1.48 -7.82 11.77
N ILE A 150 -1.41 -6.50 11.69
CA ILE A 150 -0.54 -5.68 12.53
C ILE A 150 -1.35 -5.22 13.74
N ALA A 151 -0.88 -5.59 14.93
CA ALA A 151 -1.53 -5.17 16.16
C ALA A 151 -1.43 -3.64 16.32
N PRO A 152 -2.49 -2.96 16.82
CA PRO A 152 -2.47 -1.52 17.05
C PRO A 152 -1.29 -1.05 17.90
N GLN A 153 -0.89 -1.83 18.91
CA GLN A 153 0.27 -1.52 19.74
C GLN A 153 1.57 -1.54 18.93
N LEU A 154 1.78 -2.53 18.07
CA LEU A 154 2.97 -2.60 17.21
C LEU A 154 3.02 -1.40 16.24
N LEU A 155 1.87 -1.00 15.69
CA LEU A 155 1.79 0.17 14.82
C LEU A 155 2.13 1.47 15.59
N HIS A 156 1.61 1.61 16.81
CA HIS A 156 1.94 2.71 17.69
C HIS A 156 3.46 2.76 17.98
N ASP A 157 4.05 1.62 18.35
CA ASP A 157 5.47 1.52 18.69
C ASP A 157 6.36 1.87 17.48
N ILE A 158 5.99 1.45 16.27
CA ILE A 158 6.69 1.79 15.01
C ILE A 158 6.59 3.31 14.72
N PHE A 159 5.45 3.92 14.98
CA PHE A 159 5.23 5.35 14.70
C PHE A 159 5.79 6.28 15.77
N TYR A 160 5.99 5.80 16.98
CA TYR A 160 6.48 6.58 18.12
C TYR A 160 7.80 7.34 17.84
N PRO A 161 8.88 6.71 17.30
CA PRO A 161 10.10 7.43 16.98
C PRO A 161 9.92 8.52 15.91
N LEU A 162 8.94 8.37 15.01
CA LEU A 162 8.64 9.37 13.99
C LEU A 162 7.92 10.59 14.59
N ASP A 163 7.01 10.38 15.53
CA ASP A 163 6.33 11.46 16.24
C ASP A 163 7.30 12.19 17.20
N THR A 164 8.19 11.45 17.82
CA THR A 164 9.26 11.99 18.64
C THR A 164 10.23 12.82 17.80
N ARG A 165 10.64 12.35 16.61
CA ARG A 165 11.46 13.13 15.67
C ARG A 165 10.78 14.44 15.28
N LYS A 166 9.48 14.39 14.94
CA LYS A 166 8.70 15.60 14.62
C LYS A 166 8.77 16.62 15.77
N THR A 167 8.55 16.15 16.99
CA THR A 167 8.60 16.99 18.19
C THR A 167 9.99 17.58 18.40
N ALA A 168 11.04 16.76 18.23
CA ALA A 168 12.42 17.18 18.35
C ALA A 168 12.80 18.26 17.33
N LEU A 169 12.38 18.12 16.07
CA LEU A 169 12.59 19.11 15.01
C LEU A 169 11.91 20.44 15.36
N SER A 170 10.63 20.41 15.75
CA SER A 170 9.90 21.63 16.07
C SER A 170 10.45 22.36 17.31
N ASN A 171 10.91 21.61 18.30
CA ASN A 171 11.47 22.17 19.53
C ASN A 171 13.00 22.43 19.45
N LYS A 172 13.65 21.99 18.37
CA LYS A 172 15.10 22.02 18.19
C LYS A 172 15.83 21.27 19.32
N ASP A 173 15.22 20.17 19.79
CA ASP A 173 15.74 19.34 20.87
C ASP A 173 16.65 18.26 20.32
N PHE A 174 17.96 18.52 20.41
CA PHE A 174 19.01 17.61 19.93
C PHE A 174 18.98 16.26 20.66
N GLN A 175 18.82 16.25 21.98
CA GLN A 175 18.86 15.01 22.76
C GLN A 175 17.66 14.11 22.38
N LEU A 176 16.50 14.72 22.25
CA LEU A 176 15.30 14.01 21.83
C LEU A 176 15.44 13.47 20.39
N PHE A 177 16.02 14.26 19.47
CA PHE A 177 16.30 13.82 18.11
C PHE A 177 17.28 12.64 18.08
N GLU A 178 18.41 12.77 18.78
CA GLU A 178 19.42 11.71 18.86
C GLU A 178 18.86 10.41 19.45
N SER A 179 17.94 10.49 20.42
CA SER A 179 17.37 9.34 21.10
C SER A 179 16.61 8.39 20.17
N VAL A 180 16.05 8.91 19.06
CA VAL A 180 15.28 8.13 18.08
C VAL A 180 16.08 7.68 16.86
N ILE A 181 17.35 8.07 16.74
CA ILE A 181 18.25 7.63 15.67
C ILE A 181 18.97 6.36 16.10
N HIS A 182 18.91 5.31 15.27
CA HIS A 182 19.60 4.04 15.54
C HIS A 182 21.11 4.20 15.42
N ALA A 183 21.87 3.42 16.18
CA ALA A 183 23.33 3.42 16.12
C ALA A 183 23.88 3.02 14.73
N ASP A 184 23.16 2.12 14.03
CA ASP A 184 23.49 1.65 12.68
C ASP A 184 23.06 2.62 11.56
N PHE A 185 22.58 3.82 11.86
CA PHE A 185 22.25 4.80 10.80
C PHE A 185 23.53 5.19 10.04
N ALA A 186 23.55 4.94 8.72
CA ALA A 186 24.79 4.99 7.91
C ALA A 186 25.55 6.33 7.96
N SER A 187 24.84 7.47 8.03
CA SER A 187 25.42 8.82 8.14
C SER A 187 25.00 9.49 9.46
N ARG A 188 25.03 8.74 10.56
CA ARG A 188 24.51 9.21 11.85
C ARG A 188 25.17 10.51 12.32
N GLU A 189 26.50 10.59 12.26
CA GLU A 189 27.25 11.75 12.73
C GLU A 189 26.94 13.00 11.88
N GLU A 190 26.87 12.84 10.56
CA GLU A 190 26.49 13.90 9.62
C GLU A 190 25.07 14.39 9.90
N LEU A 191 24.10 13.47 10.01
CA LEU A 191 22.72 13.80 10.34
C LEU A 191 22.58 14.57 11.66
N LEU A 192 23.32 14.17 12.68
CA LEU A 192 23.31 14.85 13.99
C LEU A 192 24.00 16.21 13.94
N SER A 193 25.04 16.38 13.10
CA SER A 193 25.68 17.67 12.85
C SER A 193 24.73 18.63 12.14
N ASP A 194 24.10 18.18 11.06
CA ASP A 194 23.12 18.94 10.29
C ASP A 194 21.94 19.41 11.15
N PHE A 195 21.48 18.55 12.07
CA PHE A 195 20.44 18.95 13.00
C PHE A 195 20.87 20.12 13.90
N LYS A 196 22.10 20.09 14.44
CA LYS A 196 22.62 21.17 15.28
C LYS A 196 22.77 22.48 14.50
N GLU A 197 23.35 22.40 13.31
CA GLU A 197 23.51 23.56 12.43
C GLU A 197 22.15 24.18 12.07
N ASN A 198 21.18 23.36 11.70
CA ASN A 198 19.81 23.80 11.41
C ASN A 198 19.14 24.45 12.63
N ALA A 199 19.33 23.89 13.82
CA ALA A 199 18.79 24.45 15.07
C ALA A 199 19.40 25.83 15.40
N GLU A 200 20.65 26.10 14.96
CA GLU A 200 21.29 27.39 15.10
C GLU A 200 20.83 28.41 14.05
N VAL A 201 20.65 27.98 12.80
CA VAL A 201 20.28 28.86 11.67
C VAL A 201 18.79 29.25 11.70
N PHE A 202 17.91 28.32 12.02
CA PHE A 202 16.48 28.56 11.98
C PHE A 202 15.93 29.04 13.32
N SER A 203 15.11 30.09 13.30
CA SER A 203 14.33 30.56 14.46
C SER A 203 13.13 29.68 14.73
N ASP A 204 12.50 29.16 13.67
CA ASP A 204 11.31 28.33 13.71
C ASP A 204 11.38 27.22 12.67
N ILE A 205 10.96 26.02 13.06
CA ILE A 205 10.82 24.83 12.19
C ILE A 205 9.48 24.21 12.48
N ASN A 206 8.59 24.22 11.49
CA ASN A 206 7.27 23.62 11.59
C ASN A 206 7.13 22.44 10.64
N TYR A 207 7.04 21.24 11.23
CA TYR A 207 6.82 19.99 10.51
C TYR A 207 5.36 19.59 10.64
N SER A 208 4.59 19.70 9.54
CA SER A 208 3.16 19.39 9.49
C SER A 208 2.93 18.06 8.79
N LEU A 209 2.69 16.99 9.55
CA LEU A 209 2.35 15.68 9.00
C LEU A 209 0.97 15.73 8.32
N LYS A 210 0.89 15.28 7.06
CA LYS A 210 -0.34 15.17 6.25
C LYS A 210 -0.90 13.75 6.24
N GLY A 211 -0.02 12.76 6.25
CA GLY A 211 -0.40 11.36 6.24
C GLY A 211 0.79 10.46 6.47
N ARG A 212 0.51 9.22 6.85
CA ARG A 212 1.52 8.19 7.12
C ARG A 212 0.94 6.82 6.81
N LYS A 213 1.74 5.96 6.19
CA LYS A 213 1.38 4.57 5.92
C LYS A 213 2.56 3.66 6.27
N LEU A 214 2.29 2.56 6.97
CA LEU A 214 3.25 1.46 7.12
C LEU A 214 3.34 0.71 5.79
N LEU A 215 4.53 0.63 5.19
CA LEU A 215 4.76 -0.07 3.93
C LEU A 215 5.06 -1.55 4.17
N SER A 216 5.92 -1.83 5.15
CA SER A 216 6.32 -3.20 5.46
C SER A 216 6.69 -3.37 6.93
N VAL A 217 6.56 -4.60 7.41
CA VAL A 217 7.10 -5.07 8.68
C VAL A 217 7.67 -6.46 8.46
N SER A 218 8.91 -6.69 8.87
CA SER A 218 9.52 -8.02 8.80
C SER A 218 8.78 -9.03 9.68
N THR A 219 8.86 -10.32 9.31
CA THR A 219 8.15 -11.41 10.03
C THR A 219 8.58 -11.53 11.49
N ASP A 220 9.84 -11.20 11.78
CA ASP A 220 10.41 -11.19 13.14
C ASP A 220 10.15 -9.90 13.92
N GLU A 221 9.40 -8.95 13.34
CA GLU A 221 9.08 -7.63 13.92
C GLU A 221 10.31 -6.81 14.33
N LYS A 222 11.40 -6.93 13.59
CA LYS A 222 12.64 -6.19 13.87
C LYS A 222 12.91 -5.05 12.90
N ASN A 223 12.31 -5.08 11.71
CA ASN A 223 12.48 -4.04 10.69
C ASN A 223 11.12 -3.61 10.17
N ALA A 224 10.99 -2.31 9.88
CA ALA A 224 9.78 -1.74 9.29
C ALA A 224 10.13 -0.61 8.32
N GLU A 225 9.26 -0.38 7.35
CA GLU A 225 9.32 0.77 6.46
C GLU A 225 8.02 1.55 6.52
N VAL A 226 8.14 2.87 6.63
CA VAL A 226 7.02 3.79 6.72
C VAL A 226 7.19 4.89 5.68
N ILE A 227 6.14 5.16 4.92
CA ILE A 227 6.07 6.37 4.10
C ILE A 227 5.29 7.43 4.86
N GLN A 228 5.76 8.67 4.81
CA GLN A 228 5.00 9.81 5.34
C GLN A 228 5.03 10.99 4.38
N TYR A 229 3.94 11.75 4.43
CA TYR A 229 3.69 12.95 3.63
C TYR A 229 3.59 14.13 4.57
N PHE A 230 4.28 15.21 4.28
CA PHE A 230 4.35 16.36 5.19
C PHE A 230 4.60 17.67 4.44
N ASP A 231 4.30 18.76 5.11
CA ASP A 231 4.81 20.09 4.77
C ASP A 231 5.88 20.47 5.79
N LEU A 232 6.94 21.13 5.34
CA LEU A 232 7.98 21.69 6.17
C LEU A 232 8.03 23.20 5.95
N ALA A 233 7.88 23.96 7.00
CA ALA A 233 8.09 25.42 6.96
C ALA A 233 9.19 25.80 7.94
N PHE A 234 10.06 26.69 7.53
CA PHE A 234 11.12 27.19 8.39
C PHE A 234 11.39 28.68 8.18
N LYS A 235 11.92 29.31 9.22
CA LYS A 235 12.28 30.72 9.23
C LYS A 235 13.71 30.89 9.74
N THR A 236 14.54 31.67 9.03
CA THR A 236 15.90 31.98 9.46
C THR A 236 15.90 33.02 10.58
N LYS A 237 16.91 32.95 11.46
CA LYS A 237 17.16 33.96 12.51
C LYS A 237 17.55 35.28 11.91
N GLU A 238 18.41 35.25 10.89
CA GLU A 238 18.92 36.41 10.18
C GLU A 238 18.07 36.70 8.94
N GLY A 239 17.59 37.92 8.79
CA GLY A 239 16.89 38.39 7.60
C GLY A 239 15.42 37.97 7.47
N GLY A 240 14.88 37.12 8.35
CA GLY A 240 13.47 36.74 8.37
C GLY A 240 12.97 35.99 7.12
N ILE A 241 13.86 35.34 6.37
CA ILE A 241 13.50 34.50 5.24
C ILE A 241 12.63 33.35 5.74
N SER A 242 11.43 33.21 5.18
CA SER A 242 10.52 32.09 5.45
C SER A 242 10.40 31.26 4.19
N GLU A 243 10.63 29.99 4.30
CA GLU A 243 10.41 29.02 3.20
C GLU A 243 9.42 27.95 3.63
N LYS A 244 8.69 27.46 2.65
CA LYS A 244 7.72 26.37 2.82
C LYS A 244 7.91 25.34 1.71
N LEU A 245 8.19 24.13 2.12
CA LEU A 245 8.23 22.94 1.24
C LEU A 245 6.92 22.19 1.45
N GLU A 246 6.06 22.21 0.43
CA GLU A 246 4.75 21.53 0.48
C GLU A 246 4.81 20.15 -0.18
N ASN A 247 3.94 19.26 0.27
CA ASN A 247 3.74 17.92 -0.31
C ASN A 247 5.03 17.10 -0.38
N GLN A 248 5.88 17.22 0.64
CA GLN A 248 7.08 16.41 0.75
C GLN A 248 6.73 14.97 1.09
N GLN A 249 7.56 14.05 0.60
CA GLN A 249 7.42 12.63 0.84
C GLN A 249 8.76 12.05 1.26
N GLU A 250 8.77 11.20 2.29
CA GLU A 250 9.94 10.43 2.69
C GLU A 250 9.55 8.99 3.01
N VAL A 251 10.43 8.04 2.68
CA VAL A 251 10.34 6.65 3.11
C VAL A 251 11.39 6.42 4.17
N ILE A 252 10.96 6.03 5.35
CA ILE A 252 11.81 5.89 6.54
C ILE A 252 11.92 4.42 6.90
N SER A 253 13.15 3.95 7.05
CA SER A 253 13.46 2.61 7.54
C SER A 253 13.66 2.66 9.06
N LEU A 254 13.01 1.73 9.75
CA LEU A 254 13.09 1.58 11.21
C LEU A 254 13.62 0.20 11.58
N LYS A 255 14.34 0.15 12.68
CA LYS A 255 14.89 -1.08 13.26
C LYS A 255 14.60 -1.11 14.75
N LYS A 256 14.20 -2.28 15.24
CA LYS A 256 13.99 -2.53 16.66
C LYS A 256 15.33 -2.87 17.32
N THR A 257 15.67 -2.19 18.37
CA THR A 257 16.87 -2.44 19.18
C THR A 257 16.71 -3.72 20.02
N ASP A 258 17.77 -4.22 20.61
CA ASP A 258 17.74 -5.44 21.43
C ASP A 258 16.88 -5.29 22.70
N ASP A 259 16.72 -4.07 23.21
CA ASP A 259 15.82 -3.72 24.32
C ASP A 259 14.37 -3.47 23.88
N GLY A 260 14.06 -3.73 22.60
CA GLY A 260 12.70 -3.72 22.07
C GLY A 260 12.20 -2.34 21.59
N ILE A 261 13.05 -1.33 21.55
CA ILE A 261 12.69 0.04 21.16
C ILE A 261 12.90 0.24 19.65
N TRP A 262 11.89 0.78 18.96
CA TRP A 262 12.02 1.14 17.56
C TRP A 262 12.81 2.43 17.37
N LYS A 263 13.74 2.45 16.41
CA LYS A 263 14.56 3.62 16.05
C LYS A 263 14.70 3.74 14.54
N ILE A 264 14.94 4.96 14.08
CA ILE A 264 15.15 5.28 12.66
C ILE A 264 16.55 4.85 12.27
N VAL A 265 16.66 4.03 11.20
CA VAL A 265 17.94 3.50 10.69
C VAL A 265 18.28 3.99 9.29
N GLY A 266 17.34 4.63 8.59
CA GLY A 266 17.56 5.18 7.26
C GLY A 266 16.38 5.98 6.71
N GLY A 267 16.58 6.56 5.52
CA GLY A 267 15.53 7.25 4.78
C GLY A 267 15.31 8.72 5.15
N LEU A 268 16.13 9.29 6.02
CA LEU A 268 16.11 10.73 6.30
C LEU A 268 16.98 11.47 5.27
N ARG A 269 16.44 12.51 4.66
CA ARG A 269 17.13 13.41 3.72
C ARG A 269 17.07 14.83 4.20
#